data_cc0bf1ce29d47980cd9b6fba8304ec32
#
_entry.id   cc0bf1ce29d47980cd9b6fba8304ec32
#
_cell.length_a   1.000
_cell.length_b   1.000
_cell.length_c   1.000
_cell.angle_alpha   90.00
_cell.angle_beta   90.00
_cell.angle_gamma   90.00
#
_symmetry.space_group_name_H-M   'P 1'
#
loop_
_entity.id
_entity.type
_entity.pdbx_description
1 polymer ?
#
loop_
_entity_poly.entity_id
_entity_poly.type
_entity_poly.pdbx_seq_one_letter_code
_entity_poly.pdbx_strand_id
1 'polypeptide(L)'
;MQLPRLLKQARKSGVVRHVGSGQNIWSNVHIEDVVALYLLALTRNVPGTFYFVESGEASFIDMTTAMAQALNLGQPQDWPLQDAEAEWGYEMANYGLGSNSRVRGKHARELLGWAPKRTSVVEWIRNEMV
;
A
#
# COMPACT_ATOMS: atom_id res chain seq x y z
N MET A 1 -5.98 -6.20 -4.20
CA MET A 1 -5.70 -5.17 -3.19
C MET A 1 -5.18 -5.84 -1.91
N GLN A 2 -4.02 -5.41 -1.42
CA GLN A 2 -3.31 -6.05 -0.29
C GLN A 2 -3.94 -5.71 1.07
N LEU A 3 -4.06 -4.43 1.41
CA LEU A 3 -4.51 -3.99 2.73
C LEU A 3 -5.87 -4.55 3.17
N PRO A 4 -6.91 -4.58 2.32
CA PRO A 4 -8.18 -5.21 2.70
C PRO A 4 -8.08 -6.70 3.02
N ARG A 5 -7.11 -7.43 2.42
CA ARG A 5 -6.88 -8.85 2.74
C ARG A 5 -6.25 -9.02 4.12
N LEU A 6 -5.27 -8.17 4.45
CA LEU A 6 -4.67 -8.13 5.79
C LEU A 6 -5.72 -7.78 6.85
N LEU A 7 -6.54 -6.78 6.61
CA LEU A 7 -7.62 -6.38 7.52
C LEU A 7 -8.65 -7.50 7.73
N LYS A 8 -9.08 -8.15 6.65
CA LYS A 8 -10.04 -9.28 6.73
C LYS A 8 -9.47 -10.43 7.57
N GLN A 9 -8.20 -10.78 7.33
CA GLN A 9 -7.52 -11.82 8.09
C GLN A 9 -7.36 -11.44 9.56
N ALA A 10 -6.95 -10.19 9.85
CA ALA A 10 -6.81 -9.69 11.21
C ALA A 10 -8.13 -9.73 12.00
N ARG A 11 -9.24 -9.31 11.39
CA ARG A 11 -10.58 -9.39 12.00
C ARG A 11 -11.03 -10.83 12.27
N LYS A 12 -10.66 -11.76 11.38
CA LYS A 12 -11.00 -13.19 11.53
C LYS A 12 -10.21 -13.86 12.66
N SER A 13 -8.92 -13.55 12.78
CA SER A 13 -8.00 -14.24 13.69
C SER A 13 -7.73 -13.50 15.00
N GLY A 14 -8.06 -12.21 15.08
CA GLY A 14 -7.69 -11.37 16.21
C GLY A 14 -6.20 -10.97 16.24
N VAL A 15 -5.46 -11.25 15.18
CA VAL A 15 -4.02 -10.96 15.08
C VAL A 15 -3.71 -10.37 13.72
N VAL A 16 -3.03 -9.22 13.71
CA VAL A 16 -2.51 -8.62 12.48
C VAL A 16 -1.20 -9.31 12.09
N ARG A 17 -1.06 -9.64 10.82
CA ARG A 17 0.13 -10.36 10.32
C ARG A 17 0.71 -9.72 9.07
N HIS A 18 2.01 -9.88 8.90
CA HIS A 18 2.75 -9.56 7.66
C HIS A 18 3.60 -10.75 7.25
N VAL A 19 3.91 -10.86 5.97
CA VAL A 19 4.73 -11.97 5.45
C VAL A 19 6.19 -11.75 5.83
N GLY A 20 6.81 -12.75 6.45
CA GLY A 20 8.19 -12.68 6.92
C GLY A 20 8.40 -11.49 7.85
N SER A 21 9.53 -10.81 7.73
CA SER A 21 9.88 -9.67 8.59
C SER A 21 9.03 -8.41 8.38
N GLY A 22 8.25 -8.33 7.30
CA GLY A 22 7.50 -7.14 6.94
C GLY A 22 8.34 -5.93 6.52
N GLN A 23 9.65 -6.09 6.35
CA GLN A 23 10.57 -5.00 5.94
C GLN A 23 10.45 -4.61 4.47
N ASN A 24 9.76 -5.41 3.67
CA ASN A 24 9.50 -5.13 2.28
C ASN A 24 8.59 -3.89 2.12
N ILE A 25 8.92 -3.07 1.13
CA ILE A 25 8.33 -1.74 0.93
C ILE A 25 7.50 -1.73 -0.36
N TRP A 26 6.33 -1.10 -0.29
CA TRP A 26 5.49 -0.80 -1.44
C TRP A 26 5.22 0.69 -1.55
N SER A 27 5.32 1.19 -2.78
CA SER A 27 4.76 2.49 -3.15
C SER A 27 3.24 2.41 -3.14
N ASN A 28 2.61 3.48 -2.72
CA ASN A 28 1.15 3.58 -2.63
C ASN A 28 0.67 4.94 -3.09
N VAL A 29 -0.62 5.05 -3.33
CA VAL A 29 -1.27 6.28 -3.73
C VAL A 29 -2.71 6.28 -3.26
N HIS A 30 -3.19 7.42 -2.79
CA HIS A 30 -4.59 7.60 -2.45
C HIS A 30 -5.44 7.82 -3.70
N ILE A 31 -6.67 7.31 -3.71
CA ILE A 31 -7.55 7.40 -4.88
C ILE A 31 -7.81 8.84 -5.34
N GLU A 32 -7.96 9.78 -4.43
CA GLU A 32 -8.14 11.19 -4.75
C GLU A 32 -6.95 11.78 -5.51
N ASP A 33 -5.72 11.40 -5.13
CA ASP A 33 -4.50 11.82 -5.82
C ASP A 33 -4.38 11.17 -7.20
N VAL A 34 -4.85 9.92 -7.36
CA VAL A 34 -4.95 9.27 -8.68
C VAL A 34 -5.93 10.03 -9.57
N VAL A 35 -7.12 10.36 -9.07
CA VAL A 35 -8.13 11.13 -9.83
C VAL A 35 -7.56 12.48 -10.25
N ALA A 36 -6.89 13.19 -9.35
CA ALA A 36 -6.24 14.47 -9.67
C ALA A 36 -5.20 14.32 -10.79
N LEU A 37 -4.40 13.24 -10.77
CA LEU A 37 -3.45 12.97 -11.85
C LEU A 37 -4.13 12.69 -13.19
N TYR A 38 -5.21 11.90 -13.20
CA TYR A 38 -5.97 11.63 -14.43
C TYR A 38 -6.53 12.93 -15.03
N LEU A 39 -7.08 13.83 -14.21
CA LEU A 39 -7.57 15.13 -14.69
C LEU A 39 -6.45 15.99 -15.28
N LEU A 40 -5.28 16.02 -14.66
CA LEU A 40 -4.11 16.70 -15.21
C LEU A 40 -3.64 16.08 -16.53
N ALA A 41 -3.58 14.75 -16.61
CA ALA A 41 -3.17 14.05 -17.82
C ALA A 41 -4.14 14.32 -19.00
N LEU A 42 -5.46 14.39 -18.74
CA LEU A 42 -6.45 14.72 -19.75
C LEU A 42 -6.33 16.15 -20.27
N THR A 43 -5.97 17.10 -19.40
CA THR A 43 -5.94 18.54 -19.73
C THR A 43 -4.56 19.03 -20.18
N ARG A 44 -3.48 18.37 -19.76
CA ARG A 44 -2.09 18.76 -20.01
C ARG A 44 -1.27 17.66 -20.67
N ASN A 45 -1.92 16.82 -21.46
CA ASN A 45 -1.28 15.64 -22.05
C ASN A 45 0.04 15.97 -22.75
N VAL A 46 1.08 15.21 -22.39
CA VAL A 46 2.37 15.16 -23.10
C VAL A 46 2.39 13.85 -23.88
N PRO A 47 2.25 13.88 -25.22
CA PRO A 47 2.16 12.68 -26.03
C PRO A 47 3.36 11.74 -25.82
N GLY A 48 3.09 10.42 -25.76
CA GLY A 48 4.12 9.41 -25.62
C GLY A 48 4.75 9.31 -24.24
N THR A 49 4.17 9.97 -23.23
CA THR A 49 4.69 9.95 -21.86
C THR A 49 4.00 8.86 -21.03
N PHE A 50 4.81 8.15 -20.27
CA PHE A 50 4.38 7.18 -19.27
C PHE A 50 4.52 7.77 -17.85
N TYR A 51 3.52 7.58 -17.02
CA TYR A 51 3.50 8.09 -15.66
C TYR A 51 3.41 6.96 -14.64
N PHE A 52 4.44 6.79 -13.81
CA PHE A 52 4.30 6.07 -12.56
C PHE A 52 3.49 6.90 -11.56
N VAL A 53 2.60 6.25 -10.83
CA VAL A 53 1.68 6.91 -9.91
C VAL A 53 1.99 6.44 -8.49
N GLU A 54 2.58 7.33 -7.70
CA GLU A 54 2.81 7.11 -6.26
C GLU A 54 2.77 8.43 -5.50
N SER A 55 2.21 8.42 -4.31
CA SER A 55 2.20 9.58 -3.41
C SER A 55 3.01 9.34 -2.13
N GLY A 56 3.49 8.13 -1.92
CA GLY A 56 4.31 7.74 -0.79
C GLY A 56 4.67 6.26 -0.84
N GLU A 57 5.37 5.81 0.18
CA GLU A 57 5.73 4.41 0.36
C GLU A 57 5.75 4.05 1.85
N ALA A 58 5.52 2.78 2.17
CA ALA A 58 5.65 2.27 3.52
C ALA A 58 6.08 0.80 3.51
N SER A 59 6.71 0.36 4.60
CA SER A 59 6.96 -1.06 4.84
C SER A 59 5.68 -1.76 5.29
N PHE A 60 5.59 -3.07 5.08
CA PHE A 60 4.43 -3.83 5.57
C PHE A 60 4.38 -3.85 7.10
N ILE A 61 5.54 -3.82 7.78
CA ILE A 61 5.56 -3.75 9.25
C ILE A 61 4.98 -2.42 9.76
N ASP A 62 5.25 -1.30 9.11
CA ASP A 62 4.65 -0.01 9.48
C ASP A 62 3.13 0.01 9.24
N MET A 63 2.69 -0.50 8.09
CA MET A 63 1.27 -0.59 7.76
C MET A 63 0.51 -1.53 8.69
N THR A 64 1.08 -2.69 9.03
CA THR A 64 0.44 -3.64 9.94
C THR A 64 0.47 -3.18 11.39
N THR A 65 1.51 -2.45 11.80
CA THR A 65 1.54 -1.79 13.11
C THR A 65 0.43 -0.75 13.25
N ALA A 66 0.25 0.09 12.24
CA ALA A 66 -0.85 1.05 12.21
C ALA A 66 -2.23 0.37 12.25
N MET A 67 -2.38 -0.74 11.51
CA MET A 67 -3.62 -1.54 11.50
C MET A 67 -3.89 -2.16 12.88
N ALA A 68 -2.87 -2.70 13.55
CA ALA A 68 -3.00 -3.28 14.88
C ALA A 68 -3.43 -2.22 15.91
N GLN A 69 -2.86 -1.03 15.84
CA GLN A 69 -3.25 0.10 16.69
C GLN A 69 -4.71 0.50 16.45
N ALA A 70 -5.12 0.66 15.20
CA ALA A 70 -6.48 1.05 14.83
C ALA A 70 -7.54 0.00 15.25
N LEU A 71 -7.17 -1.28 15.24
CA LEU A 71 -8.04 -2.39 15.67
C LEU A 71 -7.98 -2.66 17.18
N ASN A 72 -7.16 -1.96 17.96
CA ASN A 72 -6.87 -2.25 19.36
C ASN A 72 -6.40 -3.70 19.59
N LEU A 73 -5.59 -4.22 18.69
CA LEU A 73 -4.97 -5.53 18.77
C LEU A 73 -3.52 -5.43 19.28
N GLY A 74 -2.93 -6.56 19.66
CA GLY A 74 -1.51 -6.66 20.02
C GLY A 74 -0.59 -6.36 18.83
N GLN A 75 0.72 -6.37 19.09
CA GLN A 75 1.72 -6.16 18.03
C GLN A 75 1.51 -7.11 16.85
N PRO A 76 1.74 -6.65 15.61
CA PRO A 76 1.67 -7.53 14.46
C PRO A 76 2.69 -8.66 14.56
N GLN A 77 2.38 -9.78 13.95
CA GLN A 77 3.21 -10.98 13.98
C GLN A 77 3.75 -11.31 12.59
N ASP A 78 4.97 -11.83 12.58
CA ASP A 78 5.54 -12.45 11.39
C ASP A 78 4.69 -13.66 11.00
N TRP A 79 4.49 -13.84 9.71
CA TRP A 79 3.84 -15.02 9.19
C TRP A 79 4.78 -15.74 8.21
N PRO A 80 5.09 -17.03 8.47
CA PRO A 80 5.88 -17.80 7.54
C PRO A 80 5.22 -17.82 6.15
N LEU A 81 6.05 -17.77 5.11
CA LEU A 81 5.56 -17.69 3.73
C LEU A 81 4.58 -18.81 3.39
N GLN A 82 4.86 -20.06 3.85
CA GLN A 82 3.97 -21.20 3.63
C GLN A 82 2.57 -21.00 4.22
N ASP A 83 2.48 -20.41 5.40
CA ASP A 83 1.19 -20.14 6.05
C ASP A 83 0.45 -19.01 5.34
N ALA A 84 1.18 -18.01 4.87
CA ALA A 84 0.63 -16.92 4.07
C ALA A 84 0.13 -17.43 2.70
N GLU A 85 0.82 -18.36 2.07
CA GLU A 85 0.39 -19.03 0.83
C GLU A 85 -0.90 -19.84 1.03
N ALA A 86 -1.03 -20.52 2.16
CA ALA A 86 -2.24 -21.27 2.49
C ALA A 86 -3.47 -20.34 2.67
N GLU A 87 -3.29 -19.15 3.24
CA GLU A 87 -4.38 -18.17 3.45
C GLU A 87 -4.70 -17.38 2.17
N TRP A 88 -3.69 -16.90 1.43
CA TRP A 88 -3.88 -15.92 0.36
C TRP A 88 -3.54 -16.43 -1.05
N GLY A 89 -2.97 -17.61 -1.16
CA GLY A 89 -2.44 -18.19 -2.39
C GLY A 89 -1.01 -17.74 -2.70
N TYR A 90 -0.33 -18.55 -3.51
CA TYR A 90 1.10 -18.38 -3.84
C TYR A 90 1.42 -16.97 -4.37
N GLU A 91 0.70 -16.50 -5.36
CA GLU A 91 0.98 -15.20 -6.01
C GLU A 91 0.81 -14.02 -5.06
N MET A 92 -0.26 -14.04 -4.27
CA MET A 92 -0.52 -12.95 -3.33
C MET A 92 0.50 -12.94 -2.18
N ALA A 93 0.83 -14.09 -1.64
CA ALA A 93 1.81 -14.20 -0.56
C ALA A 93 3.21 -13.79 -1.02
N ASN A 94 3.66 -14.31 -2.18
CA ASN A 94 5.02 -14.07 -2.66
C ASN A 94 5.19 -12.71 -3.34
N TYR A 95 4.29 -12.34 -4.24
CA TYR A 95 4.46 -11.13 -5.07
C TYR A 95 3.64 -9.94 -4.59
N GLY A 96 2.52 -10.19 -3.92
CA GLY A 96 1.66 -9.14 -3.39
C GLY A 96 2.06 -8.65 -2.00
N LEU A 97 2.32 -9.55 -1.07
CA LEU A 97 2.55 -9.22 0.34
C LEU A 97 4.00 -9.44 0.78
N GLY A 98 4.74 -10.35 0.13
CA GLY A 98 6.09 -10.73 0.50
C GLY A 98 7.22 -10.09 -0.35
N SER A 99 6.90 -9.23 -1.31
CA SER A 99 7.88 -8.61 -2.20
C SER A 99 8.00 -7.09 -2.00
N ASN A 100 9.03 -6.49 -2.60
CA ASN A 100 9.14 -5.05 -2.76
C ASN A 100 8.52 -4.60 -4.09
N SER A 101 7.83 -3.47 -4.07
CA SER A 101 7.39 -2.78 -5.28
C SER A 101 7.48 -1.28 -5.08
N ARG A 102 8.57 -0.71 -5.56
CA ARG A 102 8.86 0.72 -5.40
C ARG A 102 8.96 1.40 -6.75
N VAL A 103 8.18 2.44 -6.91
CA VAL A 103 8.17 3.30 -8.10
C VAL A 103 8.36 4.77 -7.70
N ARG A 104 8.68 5.61 -8.68
CA ARG A 104 8.77 7.07 -8.47
C ARG A 104 7.95 7.78 -9.55
N GLY A 105 6.95 8.52 -9.11
CA GLY A 105 6.08 9.34 -9.96
C GLY A 105 6.74 10.65 -10.41
N LYS A 106 7.99 10.58 -10.91
CA LYS A 106 8.80 11.74 -11.24
C LYS A 106 8.20 12.53 -12.41
N HIS A 107 7.88 11.87 -13.51
CA HIS A 107 7.30 12.52 -14.69
C HIS A 107 5.96 13.20 -14.40
N ALA A 108 5.11 12.58 -13.57
CA ALA A 108 3.84 13.18 -13.19
C ALA A 108 4.02 14.54 -12.49
N ARG A 109 5.00 14.61 -11.60
CA ARG A 109 5.33 15.85 -10.87
C ARG A 109 5.97 16.89 -11.78
N GLU A 110 6.97 16.49 -12.57
CA GLU A 110 7.76 17.41 -13.41
C GLU A 110 6.98 17.91 -14.63
N LEU A 111 6.26 17.03 -15.32
CA LEU A 111 5.60 17.37 -16.58
C LEU A 111 4.17 17.89 -16.41
N LEU A 112 3.44 17.39 -15.42
CA LEU A 112 2.04 17.76 -15.20
C LEU A 112 1.84 18.69 -14.02
N GLY A 113 2.86 18.91 -13.18
CA GLY A 113 2.73 19.65 -11.93
C GLY A 113 1.86 18.92 -10.89
N TRP A 114 1.80 17.59 -10.97
CA TRP A 114 1.03 16.80 -10.02
C TRP A 114 1.63 16.89 -8.62
N ALA A 115 0.81 17.30 -7.67
CA ALA A 115 1.19 17.45 -6.27
C ALA A 115 0.21 16.66 -5.38
N PRO A 116 0.50 15.38 -5.11
CA PRO A 116 -0.36 14.55 -4.28
C PRO A 116 -0.45 15.11 -2.85
N LYS A 117 -1.62 15.00 -2.25
CA LYS A 117 -1.93 15.55 -0.91
C LYS A 117 -1.97 14.49 0.18
N ARG A 118 -2.29 13.25 -0.19
CA ARG A 118 -2.48 12.11 0.71
C ARG A 118 -1.26 11.20 0.66
N THR A 119 -0.18 11.62 1.30
CA THR A 119 1.15 10.98 1.13
C THR A 119 1.49 9.89 2.14
N SER A 120 0.62 9.65 3.14
CA SER A 120 0.88 8.66 4.18
C SER A 120 -0.22 7.60 4.24
N VAL A 121 0.07 6.41 3.74
CA VAL A 121 -0.82 5.25 3.88
C VAL A 121 -0.96 4.82 5.35
N VAL A 122 0.07 5.02 6.16
CA VAL A 122 0.05 4.71 7.59
C VAL A 122 -0.97 5.55 8.35
N GLU A 123 -1.02 6.86 8.05
CA GLU A 123 -2.03 7.75 8.63
C GLU A 123 -3.44 7.41 8.13
N TRP A 124 -3.58 7.11 6.85
CA TRP A 124 -4.85 6.65 6.30
C TRP A 124 -5.36 5.37 6.96
N ILE A 125 -4.48 4.39 7.20
CA ILE A 125 -4.84 3.16 7.93
C ILE A 125 -5.36 3.47 9.33
N ARG A 126 -4.70 4.38 10.05
CA ARG A 126 -5.09 4.74 11.43
C ARG A 126 -6.43 5.46 11.50
N ASN A 127 -6.73 6.30 10.53
CA ASN A 127 -7.82 7.27 10.64
C ASN A 127 -9.05 6.92 9.79
N GLU A 128 -8.90 6.16 8.72
CA GLU A 128 -9.94 6.01 7.71
C GLU A 128 -10.23 4.55 7.29
N MET A 129 -9.28 3.62 7.47
CA MET A 129 -9.41 2.26 6.94
C MET A 129 -10.29 1.35 7.82
N VAL A 130 -10.36 1.59 9.13
CA VAL A 130 -10.93 0.69 10.14
C VAL A 130 -12.26 1.19 10.68
#